data_a88aee78583358bcc7ef8b99c752ea99
#
_entry.id   a88aee78583358bcc7ef8b99c752ea99
#
_cell.length_a   1.000
_cell.length_b   1.000
_cell.length_c   1.000
_cell.angle_alpha   90.00
_cell.angle_beta   90.00
_cell.angle_gamma   90.00
#
_symmetry.space_group_name_H-M   'P 1'
#
loop_
_entity.id
_entity.type
_entity.pdbx_description
1 polymer ?
#
loop_
_entity_poly.entity_id
_entity_poly.type
_entity_poly.pdbx_seq_one_letter_code
_entity_poly.pdbx_strand_id
1 'polypeptide(L)'
;MDIGVGDSTAAASTDASAALPVVTASTATTAPPAAGTEPGGVIPQGDGGPVAAISTTSRIQFAPIVGSTVQAATPLTQELVKRSRQRGIGLAGAGGAGATHILKGYFSAMSEGGSTTVIYVWDVLDPAGNRLHRIQGQAKAEGKGEGWAAVPPGIMQAIADRTIDDFVEWLAARNG
;
A
#
# COMPACT_ATOMS: atom_id res chain seq x y z
N MET A 1 -51.02 -35.46 -6.44
CA MET A 1 -50.34 -36.34 -7.39
C MET A 1 -49.04 -35.69 -7.70
N ASP A 2 -48.05 -36.09 -7.16
CA ASP A 2 -47.10 -37.19 -7.07
C ASP A 2 -45.76 -36.65 -7.48
N ILE A 3 -44.89 -36.51 -6.53
CA ILE A 3 -43.73 -37.28 -6.13
C ILE A 3 -42.63 -37.32 -7.22
N GLY A 4 -41.47 -36.85 -6.84
CA GLY A 4 -40.22 -37.08 -7.53
C GLY A 4 -39.04 -36.68 -6.66
N VAL A 5 -38.82 -37.43 -5.62
CA VAL A 5 -37.59 -37.55 -4.84
C VAL A 5 -36.52 -38.20 -5.70
N GLY A 6 -35.35 -37.64 -5.71
CA GLY A 6 -34.16 -38.18 -6.36
C GLY A 6 -32.93 -37.82 -5.54
N ASP A 7 -32.78 -38.56 -4.50
CA ASP A 7 -31.59 -38.88 -3.73
C ASP A 7 -30.53 -39.57 -4.61
N SER A 8 -29.27 -39.24 -4.43
CA SER A 8 -28.09 -40.11 -4.60
C SER A 8 -26.82 -39.30 -4.41
N THR A 9 -26.24 -39.34 -3.22
CA THR A 9 -25.23 -40.28 -2.76
C THR A 9 -23.87 -40.08 -3.37
N ALA A 10 -23.01 -39.51 -2.56
CA ALA A 10 -21.69 -39.92 -2.10
C ALA A 10 -20.78 -40.78 -3.01
N ALA A 11 -19.54 -40.37 -3.05
CA ALA A 11 -18.31 -41.16 -2.86
C ALA A 11 -17.14 -40.26 -3.14
N ALA A 12 -16.34 -39.89 -2.19
CA ALA A 12 -15.27 -40.65 -1.53
C ALA A 12 -13.99 -40.75 -2.34
N SER A 13 -12.96 -40.09 -1.74
CA SER A 13 -11.61 -40.61 -1.55
C SER A 13 -10.67 -40.78 -2.74
N THR A 14 -9.54 -40.11 -2.66
CA THR A 14 -8.19 -40.72 -2.54
C THR A 14 -7.18 -39.61 -2.53
N ASP A 15 -6.53 -39.26 -1.46
CA ASP A 15 -5.27 -39.72 -0.94
C ASP A 15 -4.18 -39.95 -2.04
N ALA A 16 -3.25 -39.09 -2.12
CA ALA A 16 -1.92 -39.35 -2.62
C ALA A 16 -0.92 -38.42 -1.96
N SER A 17 -0.40 -38.92 -0.88
CA SER A 17 0.87 -38.56 -0.25
C SER A 17 2.01 -38.81 -1.24
N ALA A 18 2.84 -37.79 -1.45
CA ALA A 18 4.20 -37.96 -1.95
C ALA A 18 5.01 -36.75 -1.54
N ALA A 19 5.68 -36.84 -0.43
CA ALA A 19 7.10 -37.07 -0.26
C ALA A 19 7.99 -35.94 -0.82
N LEU A 20 8.58 -35.22 0.15
CA LEU A 20 9.74 -34.32 0.01
C LEU A 20 10.97 -35.03 -0.52
N PRO A 21 11.91 -34.33 -1.10
CA PRO A 21 13.31 -34.60 -0.77
C PRO A 21 13.95 -33.43 -0.04
N VAL A 22 14.41 -33.77 1.13
CA VAL A 22 15.47 -33.12 1.89
C VAL A 22 16.75 -33.22 1.07
N VAL A 23 17.45 -32.14 0.85
CA VAL A 23 18.87 -32.15 0.55
C VAL A 23 19.60 -31.28 1.55
N THR A 24 20.37 -32.00 2.30
CA THR A 24 21.29 -31.60 3.35
C THR A 24 22.45 -30.76 2.83
N ALA A 25 22.79 -29.78 3.65
CA ALA A 25 24.09 -29.25 4.02
C ALA A 25 25.32 -29.43 3.11
N SER A 26 26.03 -28.34 2.91
CA SER A 26 27.47 -28.32 3.00
C SER A 26 28.00 -27.00 3.50
N THR A 27 28.64 -27.11 4.61
CA THR A 27 29.53 -26.19 5.32
C THR A 27 30.81 -25.91 4.53
N ALA A 28 31.31 -24.67 4.59
CA ALA A 28 32.74 -24.32 4.73
C ALA A 28 32.79 -22.78 4.81
N THR A 29 33.02 -22.20 5.96
CA THR A 29 34.25 -21.84 6.64
C THR A 29 35.27 -21.16 5.73
N THR A 30 35.49 -19.85 5.94
CA THR A 30 36.80 -19.27 6.28
C THR A 30 36.68 -17.74 6.27
N ALA A 31 36.96 -17.14 7.40
CA ALA A 31 37.27 -15.71 7.60
C ALA A 31 38.80 -15.57 7.78
N PRO A 32 39.27 -14.34 8.08
CA PRO A 32 39.71 -13.22 7.28
C PRO A 32 41.27 -13.15 7.24
N PRO A 33 41.96 -12.09 6.86
CA PRO A 33 42.13 -10.86 7.60
C PRO A 33 42.47 -9.53 6.84
N ALA A 34 42.13 -8.45 7.52
CA ALA A 34 42.97 -7.31 7.88
C ALA A 34 43.50 -6.29 6.85
N ALA A 35 43.11 -5.05 7.17
CA ALA A 35 43.91 -3.84 7.29
C ALA A 35 44.47 -3.15 6.02
N GLY A 36 44.13 -1.89 5.91
CA GLY A 36 44.90 -0.96 5.12
C GLY A 36 44.20 0.38 4.87
N THR A 37 44.34 1.32 5.80
CA THR A 37 44.72 2.72 5.58
C THR A 37 43.79 3.65 4.79
N GLU A 38 43.18 4.62 5.49
CA GLU A 38 42.83 5.95 5.00
C GLU A 38 44.08 6.71 4.46
N PRO A 39 43.97 7.76 3.65
CA PRO A 39 43.24 8.96 4.00
C PRO A 39 42.64 9.79 2.82
N GLY A 40 41.66 10.62 3.18
CA GLY A 40 41.60 11.99 2.66
C GLY A 40 40.99 12.19 1.27
N GLY A 41 39.82 12.77 1.24
CA GLY A 41 39.26 13.31 -0.01
C GLY A 41 37.96 14.05 0.24
N VAL A 42 38.10 15.32 0.59
CA VAL A 42 37.19 16.46 0.39
C VAL A 42 35.74 16.21 0.00
N ILE A 43 34.88 16.67 0.84
CA ILE A 43 33.45 16.88 0.69
C ILE A 43 33.18 17.94 -0.38
N PRO A 44 32.26 17.72 -1.32
CA PRO A 44 31.52 18.81 -1.91
C PRO A 44 30.24 19.00 -1.09
N GLN A 45 30.21 20.14 -0.40
CA GLN A 45 29.00 20.72 0.15
C GLN A 45 28.04 21.01 -1.00
N GLY A 46 26.96 20.25 -1.07
CA GLY A 46 25.80 20.56 -1.87
C GLY A 46 24.67 20.84 -0.89
N ASP A 47 24.27 22.10 -0.81
CA ASP A 47 23.08 22.55 -0.12
C ASP A 47 21.82 21.88 -0.69
N GLY A 48 21.48 20.79 -0.13
CA GLY A 48 20.20 20.14 -0.22
C GLY A 48 19.93 19.61 1.18
N GLY A 49 19.24 20.40 1.98
CA GLY A 49 18.89 20.01 3.34
C GLY A 49 18.35 18.59 3.37
N PRO A 50 18.77 17.75 4.32
CA PRO A 50 18.18 16.44 4.48
C PRO A 50 16.74 16.65 4.85
N VAL A 51 15.83 16.38 3.90
CA VAL A 51 14.47 16.00 4.27
C VAL A 51 14.66 14.82 5.21
N ALA A 52 14.44 15.05 6.49
CA ALA A 52 14.60 14.04 7.52
C ALA A 52 13.82 12.80 7.06
N ALA A 53 14.56 11.81 6.59
CA ALA A 53 14.01 10.48 6.43
C ALA A 53 13.70 10.03 7.84
N ILE A 54 12.44 10.16 8.22
CA ILE A 54 11.95 9.61 9.47
C ILE A 54 12.19 8.12 9.30
N SER A 55 13.16 7.56 10.03
CA SER A 55 13.36 6.13 10.11
C SER A 55 12.15 5.55 10.84
N THR A 56 11.03 5.49 10.14
CA THR A 56 9.82 4.89 10.69
C THR A 56 9.93 3.39 10.47
N THR A 57 9.80 2.63 11.53
CA THR A 57 9.53 1.18 11.47
C THR A 57 8.12 0.91 10.92
N SER A 58 7.42 1.97 10.48
CA SER A 58 6.07 1.88 9.96
C SER A 58 6.04 1.17 8.61
N ARG A 59 5.20 0.15 8.53
CA ARG A 59 4.89 -0.58 7.30
C ARG A 59 3.42 -0.49 7.00
N ILE A 60 3.11 -0.01 5.79
CA ILE A 60 1.74 0.19 5.35
C ILE A 60 1.30 -0.97 4.47
N GLN A 61 0.09 -1.44 4.70
CA GLN A 61 -0.69 -2.22 3.76
C GLN A 61 -1.79 -1.35 3.19
N PHE A 62 -1.96 -1.36 1.87
CA PHE A 62 -3.13 -0.77 1.23
C PHE A 62 -4.21 -1.85 1.06
N ALA A 63 -5.36 -1.63 1.69
CA ALA A 63 -6.53 -2.47 1.46
C ALA A 63 -7.18 -2.14 0.10
N PRO A 64 -8.02 -3.01 -0.46
CA PRO A 64 -8.76 -2.72 -1.68
C PRO A 64 -9.55 -1.43 -1.56
N ILE A 65 -9.47 -0.59 -2.61
CA ILE A 65 -10.17 0.69 -2.67
C ILE A 65 -11.64 0.45 -2.97
N VAL A 66 -12.51 1.10 -2.22
CA VAL A 66 -13.97 0.98 -2.34
C VAL A 66 -14.54 2.22 -3.04
N GLY A 67 -15.49 2.01 -3.95
CA GLY A 67 -16.26 3.10 -4.59
C GLY A 67 -15.61 3.72 -5.83
N SER A 68 -14.42 3.25 -6.23
CA SER A 68 -13.72 3.71 -7.43
C SER A 68 -13.70 2.62 -8.50
N THR A 69 -13.53 3.00 -9.76
CA THR A 69 -13.26 2.05 -10.84
C THR A 69 -11.80 1.59 -10.80
N VAL A 70 -11.53 0.39 -11.34
CA VAL A 70 -10.15 -0.13 -11.45
C VAL A 70 -9.26 0.85 -12.22
N GLN A 71 -9.80 1.45 -13.27
CA GLN A 71 -9.08 2.41 -14.10
C GLN A 71 -8.66 3.67 -13.31
N ALA A 72 -9.54 4.21 -12.47
CA ALA A 72 -9.23 5.35 -11.62
C ALA A 72 -8.33 4.96 -10.42
N ALA A 73 -8.49 3.76 -9.88
CA ALA A 73 -7.69 3.27 -8.76
C ALA A 73 -6.23 2.95 -9.14
N THR A 74 -5.96 2.59 -10.40
CA THR A 74 -4.61 2.22 -10.84
C THR A 74 -3.58 3.33 -10.63
N PRO A 75 -3.76 4.57 -11.16
CA PRO A 75 -2.81 5.66 -10.94
C PRO A 75 -2.69 6.05 -9.46
N LEU A 76 -3.77 5.98 -8.70
CA LEU A 76 -3.77 6.21 -7.26
C LEU A 76 -2.86 5.21 -6.55
N THR A 77 -3.04 3.92 -6.79
CA THR A 77 -2.28 2.85 -6.12
C THR A 77 -0.79 2.92 -6.46
N GLN A 78 -0.47 3.18 -7.73
CA GLN A 78 0.92 3.34 -8.16
C GLN A 78 1.61 4.51 -7.45
N GLU A 79 0.94 5.65 -7.35
CA GLU A 79 1.49 6.83 -6.70
C GLU A 79 1.57 6.67 -5.18
N LEU A 80 0.59 6.02 -4.52
CA LEU A 80 0.66 5.66 -3.10
C LEU A 80 1.93 4.87 -2.78
N VAL A 81 2.24 3.85 -3.58
CA VAL A 81 3.45 3.03 -3.43
C VAL A 81 4.72 3.86 -3.63
N LYS A 82 4.76 4.67 -4.67
CA LYS A 82 5.89 5.52 -5.01
C LYS A 82 6.13 6.57 -3.91
N ARG A 83 5.08 7.28 -3.50
CA ARG A 83 5.16 8.31 -2.46
C ARG A 83 5.55 7.74 -1.10
N SER A 84 5.03 6.58 -0.73
CA SER A 84 5.42 5.89 0.51
C SER A 84 6.92 5.64 0.56
N ARG A 85 7.51 5.14 -0.53
CA ARG A 85 8.95 4.91 -0.63
C ARG A 85 9.75 6.21 -0.53
N GLN A 86 9.29 7.28 -1.19
CA GLN A 86 9.94 8.60 -1.13
C GLN A 86 9.94 9.17 0.28
N ARG A 87 8.91 8.88 1.06
CA ARG A 87 8.79 9.31 2.46
C ARG A 87 9.45 8.34 3.46
N GLY A 88 10.12 7.28 3.00
CA GLY A 88 10.79 6.32 3.85
C GLY A 88 9.87 5.35 4.58
N ILE A 89 8.60 5.23 4.12
CA ILE A 89 7.63 4.31 4.70
C ILE A 89 7.77 2.95 4.01
N GLY A 90 7.91 1.89 4.80
CA GLY A 90 7.94 0.53 4.29
C GLY A 90 6.56 0.07 3.81
N LEU A 91 6.54 -0.80 2.80
CA LEU A 91 5.34 -1.51 2.41
C LEU A 91 5.31 -2.87 3.09
N ALA A 92 4.13 -3.31 3.50
CA ALA A 92 3.93 -4.64 4.02
C ALA A 92 4.14 -5.69 2.93
N GLY A 93 4.54 -6.88 3.32
CA GLY A 93 4.66 -8.01 2.43
C GLY A 93 3.30 -8.49 1.88
N ALA A 94 3.35 -9.51 1.03
CA ALA A 94 2.15 -10.13 0.47
C ALA A 94 1.16 -10.53 1.58
N GLY A 95 -0.13 -10.25 1.35
CA GLY A 95 -1.17 -10.51 2.35
C GLY A 95 -1.10 -9.65 3.61
N GLY A 96 -0.29 -8.57 3.60
CA GLY A 96 -0.16 -7.66 4.75
C GLY A 96 0.84 -8.14 5.81
N ALA A 97 1.69 -9.09 5.48
CA ALA A 97 2.69 -9.59 6.43
C ALA A 97 3.60 -8.47 6.94
N GLY A 98 3.64 -8.30 8.26
CA GLY A 98 4.43 -7.28 8.93
C GLY A 98 3.86 -5.86 8.80
N ALA A 99 2.61 -5.69 8.41
CA ALA A 99 1.95 -4.39 8.44
C ALA A 99 1.84 -3.87 9.87
N THR A 100 2.17 -2.61 10.07
CA THR A 100 1.89 -1.88 11.31
C THR A 100 0.64 -1.03 11.18
N HIS A 101 0.31 -0.65 9.94
CA HIS A 101 -0.87 0.16 9.60
C HIS A 101 -1.53 -0.36 8.33
N ILE A 102 -2.85 -0.34 8.31
CA ILE A 102 -3.65 -0.69 7.14
C ILE A 102 -4.41 0.55 6.71
N LEU A 103 -4.22 0.99 5.46
CA LEU A 103 -4.97 2.10 4.88
C LEU A 103 -6.11 1.56 4.04
N LYS A 104 -7.34 1.87 4.43
CA LYS A 104 -8.57 1.49 3.72
C LYS A 104 -9.23 2.71 3.14
N GLY A 105 -9.32 2.78 1.81
CA GLY A 105 -9.81 3.94 1.07
C GLY A 105 -11.24 3.77 0.58
N TYR A 106 -12.03 4.83 0.75
CA TYR A 106 -13.40 4.96 0.26
C TYR A 106 -13.47 6.20 -0.62
N PHE A 107 -14.01 6.04 -1.82
CA PHE A 107 -14.02 7.07 -2.84
C PHE A 107 -15.39 7.23 -3.49
N SER A 108 -15.71 8.45 -3.89
CA SER A 108 -16.89 8.79 -4.66
C SER A 108 -16.57 9.89 -5.65
N ALA A 109 -17.08 9.80 -6.86
CA ALA A 109 -16.98 10.85 -7.87
C ALA A 109 -18.38 11.38 -8.18
N MET A 110 -18.60 12.66 -7.94
CA MET A 110 -19.88 13.36 -8.12
C MET A 110 -19.71 14.43 -9.17
N SER A 111 -20.53 14.36 -10.23
CA SER A 111 -20.52 15.37 -11.29
C SER A 111 -21.70 16.32 -11.14
N GLU A 112 -21.42 17.60 -11.20
CA GLU A 112 -22.39 18.67 -11.12
C GLU A 112 -21.90 19.87 -11.94
N GLY A 113 -22.76 20.44 -12.78
CA GLY A 113 -22.46 21.66 -13.53
C GLY A 113 -21.24 21.58 -14.44
N GLY A 114 -20.90 20.39 -14.99
CA GLY A 114 -19.74 20.20 -15.86
C GLY A 114 -18.41 20.03 -15.10
N SER A 115 -18.45 19.97 -13.79
CA SER A 115 -17.28 19.68 -12.91
C SER A 115 -17.50 18.37 -12.19
N THR A 116 -16.46 17.61 -11.95
CA THR A 116 -16.53 16.40 -11.13
C THR A 116 -15.71 16.60 -9.86
N THR A 117 -16.31 16.29 -8.71
CA THR A 117 -15.61 16.32 -7.42
C THR A 117 -15.38 14.88 -6.96
N VAL A 118 -14.13 14.54 -6.71
CA VAL A 118 -13.74 13.29 -6.07
C VAL A 118 -13.68 13.53 -4.57
N ILE A 119 -14.49 12.81 -3.82
CA ILE A 119 -14.49 12.81 -2.35
C ILE A 119 -13.79 11.52 -1.91
N TYR A 120 -12.88 11.62 -0.96
CA TYR A 120 -12.16 10.48 -0.46
C TYR A 120 -12.03 10.49 1.06
N VAL A 121 -12.05 9.29 1.62
CA VAL A 121 -11.81 9.03 3.04
C VAL A 121 -10.88 7.84 3.16
N TRP A 122 -9.84 7.98 3.95
CA TRP A 122 -8.96 6.90 4.32
C TRP A 122 -9.06 6.62 5.81
N ASP A 123 -9.35 5.39 6.17
CA ASP A 123 -9.22 4.90 7.53
C ASP A 123 -7.84 4.28 7.71
N VAL A 124 -7.08 4.80 8.66
CA VAL A 124 -5.82 4.22 9.12
C VAL A 124 -6.15 3.28 10.26
N LEU A 125 -5.93 2.01 10.04
CA LEU A 125 -6.24 0.95 10.99
C LEU A 125 -4.95 0.33 11.54
N ASP A 126 -5.02 -0.22 12.75
CA ASP A 126 -4.00 -1.13 13.25
C ASP A 126 -4.21 -2.55 12.66
N PRO A 127 -3.27 -3.48 12.87
CA PRO A 127 -3.43 -4.86 12.41
C PRO A 127 -4.62 -5.62 13.02
N ALA A 128 -5.15 -5.15 14.15
CA ALA A 128 -6.35 -5.70 14.79
C ALA A 128 -7.65 -5.14 14.18
N GLY A 129 -7.55 -4.15 13.28
CA GLY A 129 -8.69 -3.52 12.60
C GLY A 129 -9.28 -2.31 13.33
N ASN A 130 -8.65 -1.85 14.42
CA ASN A 130 -9.10 -0.64 15.11
C ASN A 130 -8.67 0.60 14.33
N ARG A 131 -9.56 1.56 14.20
CA ARG A 131 -9.24 2.81 13.52
C ARG A 131 -8.42 3.73 14.42
N LEU A 132 -7.21 4.00 13.98
CA LEU A 132 -6.27 4.90 14.66
C LEU A 132 -6.43 6.35 14.21
N HIS A 133 -6.72 6.56 12.92
CA HIS A 133 -6.84 7.89 12.32
C HIS A 133 -7.72 7.86 11.08
N ARG A 134 -8.17 9.03 10.65
CA ARG A 134 -8.95 9.22 9.42
C ARG A 134 -8.41 10.43 8.66
N ILE A 135 -8.06 10.20 7.40
CA ILE A 135 -7.68 11.22 6.44
C ILE A 135 -8.85 11.38 5.48
N GLN A 136 -9.26 12.60 5.22
CA GLN A 136 -10.37 12.85 4.31
C GLN A 136 -10.11 14.12 3.50
N GLY A 137 -10.67 14.16 2.30
CA GLY A 137 -10.52 15.32 1.45
C GLY A 137 -11.37 15.23 0.21
N GLN A 138 -11.21 16.23 -0.62
CA GLN A 138 -11.86 16.30 -1.93
C GLN A 138 -10.91 16.92 -2.95
N ALA A 139 -11.08 16.53 -4.21
CA ALA A 139 -10.34 17.07 -5.33
C ALA A 139 -11.30 17.33 -6.49
N LYS A 140 -11.20 18.51 -7.11
CA LYS A 140 -11.96 18.83 -8.30
C LYS A 140 -11.26 18.31 -9.53
N ALA A 141 -12.01 17.71 -10.42
CA ALA A 141 -11.57 17.23 -11.72
C ALA A 141 -12.32 18.01 -12.81
N GLU A 142 -11.55 18.59 -13.70
CA GLU A 142 -12.07 19.25 -14.91
C GLU A 142 -11.77 18.33 -16.09
N GLY A 143 -12.65 17.38 -16.33
CA GLY A 143 -12.55 16.40 -17.40
C GLY A 143 -13.83 16.33 -18.19
N LYS A 144 -13.72 15.77 -19.40
CA LYS A 144 -14.91 15.49 -20.23
C LYS A 144 -15.55 14.18 -19.73
N GLY A 145 -16.86 14.21 -19.54
CA GLY A 145 -17.62 13.06 -19.08
C GLY A 145 -18.24 13.27 -17.72
N GLU A 146 -18.69 12.20 -17.10
CA GLU A 146 -19.32 12.21 -15.78
C GLU A 146 -18.70 11.12 -14.88
N GLY A 147 -18.77 11.35 -13.58
CA GLY A 147 -18.27 10.42 -12.58
C GLY A 147 -16.78 10.11 -12.78
N TRP A 148 -16.42 8.86 -12.70
CA TRP A 148 -15.02 8.41 -12.81
C TRP A 148 -14.41 8.64 -14.20
N ALA A 149 -15.23 8.70 -15.26
CA ALA A 149 -14.75 8.98 -16.61
C ALA A 149 -14.21 10.41 -16.78
N ALA A 150 -14.68 11.33 -15.94
CA ALA A 150 -14.22 12.73 -15.94
C ALA A 150 -13.00 12.96 -15.06
N VAL A 151 -12.48 11.95 -14.35
CA VAL A 151 -11.35 12.10 -13.42
C VAL A 151 -10.03 11.74 -14.12
N PRO A 152 -9.17 12.73 -14.43
CA PRO A 152 -7.87 12.48 -15.01
C PRO A 152 -6.96 11.73 -14.02
N PRO A 153 -6.02 10.89 -14.52
CA PRO A 153 -5.07 10.17 -13.67
C PRO A 153 -4.28 11.07 -12.70
N GLY A 154 -3.94 12.29 -13.11
CA GLY A 154 -3.20 13.26 -12.29
C GLY A 154 -3.94 13.67 -11.02
N ILE A 155 -5.27 13.71 -11.04
CA ILE A 155 -6.07 13.99 -9.83
C ILE A 155 -5.92 12.85 -8.82
N MET A 156 -5.96 11.61 -9.28
CA MET A 156 -5.79 10.43 -8.42
C MET A 156 -4.36 10.35 -7.85
N GLN A 157 -3.35 10.74 -8.63
CA GLN A 157 -1.97 10.85 -8.17
C GLN A 157 -1.82 11.95 -7.10
N ALA A 158 -2.39 13.13 -7.32
CA ALA A 158 -2.36 14.21 -6.33
C ALA A 158 -3.05 13.84 -5.00
N ILE A 159 -4.15 13.06 -5.07
CA ILE A 159 -4.80 12.51 -3.88
C ILE A 159 -3.86 11.54 -3.15
N ALA A 160 -3.14 10.69 -3.89
CA ALA A 160 -2.19 9.76 -3.30
C ALA A 160 -1.04 10.47 -2.58
N ASP A 161 -0.45 11.48 -3.20
CA ASP A 161 0.62 12.29 -2.62
C ASP A 161 0.18 12.92 -1.31
N ARG A 162 -0.97 13.59 -1.33
CA ARG A 162 -1.55 14.21 -0.15
C ARG A 162 -1.85 13.20 0.96
N THR A 163 -2.42 12.04 0.61
CA THR A 163 -2.74 10.99 1.58
C THR A 163 -1.49 10.52 2.33
N ILE A 164 -0.39 10.30 1.62
CA ILE A 164 0.85 9.86 2.25
C ILE A 164 1.48 10.98 3.08
N ASP A 165 1.41 12.22 2.61
CA ASP A 165 1.94 13.37 3.35
C ASP A 165 1.17 13.56 4.67
N ASP A 166 -0.16 13.54 4.64
CA ASP A 166 -1.03 13.63 5.81
C ASP A 166 -0.78 12.44 6.77
N PHE A 167 -0.55 11.25 6.24
CA PHE A 167 -0.21 10.06 7.04
C PHE A 167 1.14 10.22 7.76
N VAL A 168 2.16 10.73 7.07
CA VAL A 168 3.49 10.98 7.65
C VAL A 168 3.42 12.03 8.74
N GLU A 169 2.69 13.11 8.51
CA GLU A 169 2.46 14.18 9.48
C GLU A 169 1.79 13.64 10.75
N TRP A 170 0.74 12.85 10.58
CA TRP A 170 0.08 12.20 11.70
C TRP A 170 1.00 11.23 12.48
N LEU A 171 1.83 10.44 11.78
CA LEU A 171 2.81 9.57 12.44
C LEU A 171 3.85 10.37 13.23
N ALA A 172 4.35 11.48 12.68
CA ALA A 172 5.31 12.34 13.34
C ALA A 172 4.73 12.96 14.62
N ALA A 173 3.48 13.40 14.58
CA ALA A 173 2.77 13.96 15.72
C ALA A 173 2.54 12.95 16.87
N ARG A 174 2.54 11.64 16.57
CA ARG A 174 2.39 10.59 17.60
C ARG A 174 3.70 10.18 18.27
N ASN A 175 4.81 10.39 17.59
CA ASN A 175 6.15 9.96 18.03
C ASN A 175 6.95 11.12 18.66
N GLY A 176 6.40 12.31 18.71
CA GLY A 176 6.95 13.49 19.42
C GLY A 176 6.26 13.69 20.76
#